data_f06200ca2ec5da67b88b8d0f0d95d825
#
_entry.id   f06200ca2ec5da67b88b8d0f0d95d825
#
_cell.length_a   1.000
_cell.length_b   1.000
_cell.length_c   1.000
_cell.angle_alpha   90.00
_cell.angle_beta   90.00
_cell.angle_gamma   90.00
#
_symmetry.space_group_name_H-M   'P 1'
#
loop_
_entity.id
_entity.type
_entity.pdbx_description
1 polymer ?
#
loop_
_entity_poly.entity_id
_entity_poly.type
_entity_poly.pdbx_seq_one_letter_code
_entity_poly.pdbx_strand_id
1 'polypeptide(L)'
;MSEQVSLELLKEFLEAFNRHDLDSIMDFFADDCVFYMPRGAKPRGDRYAGKEAVRAGLAKRFEGLPDVHYGDDRHWVFDDFGVSEWTLTGTNAAGQKIEVRGVDLLEFAQGKITRKDSFWKILE
;
A
#
# COMPACT_ATOMS: atom_id res chain seq x y z
N MET A 1 7.21 -23.91 9.93
CA MET A 1 8.17 -22.80 9.82
C MET A 1 7.43 -21.50 9.57
N SER A 2 7.76 -20.50 10.32
CA SER A 2 7.21 -19.17 10.04
C SER A 2 7.93 -18.59 8.82
N GLU A 3 7.17 -17.99 7.93
CA GLU A 3 7.75 -17.26 6.81
C GLU A 3 8.29 -15.93 7.30
N GLN A 4 9.45 -15.55 6.79
CA GLN A 4 10.11 -14.33 7.21
C GLN A 4 9.78 -13.20 6.24
N VAL A 5 9.58 -12.02 6.81
CA VAL A 5 9.48 -10.79 6.03
C VAL A 5 10.88 -10.44 5.53
N SER A 6 10.98 -10.08 4.26
CA SER A 6 12.26 -9.77 3.63
C SER A 6 12.14 -8.50 2.79
N LEU A 7 13.29 -7.90 2.47
CA LEU A 7 13.31 -6.76 1.53
C LEU A 7 12.72 -7.17 0.19
N GLU A 8 13.02 -8.39 -0.25
CA GLU A 8 12.50 -8.92 -1.51
C GLU A 8 10.97 -8.95 -1.50
N LEU A 9 10.37 -9.40 -0.39
CA LEU A 9 8.92 -9.46 -0.25
C LEU A 9 8.29 -8.07 -0.37
N LEU A 10 8.90 -7.06 0.26
CA LEU A 10 8.40 -5.68 0.18
C LEU A 10 8.49 -5.14 -1.25
N LYS A 11 9.58 -5.44 -1.96
CA LYS A 11 9.75 -5.01 -3.34
C LYS A 11 8.73 -5.69 -4.25
N GLU A 12 8.51 -6.97 -4.08
CA GLU A 12 7.53 -7.73 -4.87
C GLU A 12 6.11 -7.18 -4.66
N PHE A 13 5.79 -6.82 -3.42
CA PHE A 13 4.48 -6.22 -3.11
C PHE A 13 4.30 -4.90 -3.85
N LEU A 14 5.31 -4.02 -3.82
CA LEU A 14 5.25 -2.75 -4.53
C LEU A 14 5.16 -2.95 -6.03
N GLU A 15 5.89 -3.93 -6.58
CA GLU A 15 5.83 -4.26 -8.00
C GLU A 15 4.44 -4.69 -8.44
N ALA A 16 3.71 -5.40 -7.57
CA ALA A 16 2.33 -5.77 -7.88
C ALA A 16 1.45 -4.54 -8.07
N PHE A 17 1.66 -3.49 -7.26
CA PHE A 17 0.98 -2.21 -7.46
C PHE A 17 1.37 -1.58 -8.80
N ASN A 18 2.65 -1.61 -9.16
CA ASN A 18 3.12 -1.03 -10.42
C ASN A 18 2.58 -1.77 -11.63
N ARG A 19 2.30 -3.05 -11.50
CA ARG A 19 1.63 -3.81 -12.56
C ARG A 19 0.11 -3.59 -12.59
N HIS A 20 -0.43 -2.86 -11.60
CA HIS A 20 -1.88 -2.64 -11.45
C HIS A 20 -2.65 -3.96 -11.37
N ASP A 21 -2.05 -4.95 -10.73
CA ASP A 21 -2.60 -6.31 -10.64
C ASP A 21 -3.18 -6.53 -9.24
N LEU A 22 -4.46 -6.19 -9.11
CA LEU A 22 -5.13 -6.23 -7.81
C LEU A 22 -5.20 -7.64 -7.22
N ASP A 23 -5.34 -8.66 -8.07
CA ASP A 23 -5.35 -10.05 -7.61
C ASP A 23 -4.00 -10.42 -6.98
N SER A 24 -2.90 -10.07 -7.64
CA SER A 24 -1.56 -10.30 -7.10
C SER A 24 -1.33 -9.51 -5.81
N ILE A 25 -1.79 -8.27 -5.76
CA ILE A 25 -1.69 -7.45 -4.55
C ILE A 25 -2.38 -8.16 -3.39
N MET A 26 -3.59 -8.64 -3.60
CA MET A 26 -4.38 -9.25 -2.53
C MET A 26 -3.81 -10.57 -2.04
N ASP A 27 -3.00 -11.26 -2.86
CA ASP A 27 -2.33 -12.49 -2.44
C ASP A 27 -1.32 -12.27 -1.32
N PHE A 28 -0.85 -11.04 -1.13
CA PHE A 28 0.07 -10.69 -0.04
C PHE A 28 -0.64 -10.50 1.30
N PHE A 29 -1.97 -10.39 1.32
CA PHE A 29 -2.72 -10.06 2.53
C PHE A 29 -3.27 -11.28 3.24
N ALA A 30 -3.29 -11.21 4.58
CA ALA A 30 -3.99 -12.19 5.41
C ALA A 30 -5.50 -11.97 5.32
N ASP A 31 -6.27 -12.99 5.70
CA ASP A 31 -7.74 -12.89 5.65
C ASP A 31 -8.29 -11.83 6.60
N ASP A 32 -7.63 -11.64 7.74
CA ASP A 32 -8.04 -10.68 8.78
C ASP A 32 -7.30 -9.34 8.67
N CYS A 33 -6.89 -8.97 7.46
CA CYS A 33 -6.11 -7.76 7.23
C CYS A 33 -6.92 -6.48 7.43
N VAL A 34 -6.17 -5.39 7.67
CA VAL A 34 -6.73 -4.05 7.79
C VAL A 34 -5.88 -3.08 6.95
N PHE A 35 -6.54 -2.15 6.29
CA PHE A 35 -5.90 -1.10 5.52
C PHE A 35 -6.39 0.26 6.01
N TYR A 36 -5.45 1.15 6.32
CA TYR A 36 -5.74 2.55 6.62
C TYR A 36 -5.28 3.42 5.47
N MET A 37 -6.19 4.18 4.89
CA MET A 37 -5.88 5.12 3.81
C MET A 37 -5.13 6.33 4.34
N PRO A 38 -4.35 7.02 3.48
CA PRO A 38 -3.66 8.24 3.89
C PRO A 38 -4.58 9.46 4.00
N ARG A 39 -5.87 9.26 3.89
CA ARG A 39 -6.90 10.30 3.99
C ARG A 39 -8.14 9.75 4.67
N GLY A 40 -9.01 10.66 5.12
CA GLY A 40 -10.28 10.33 5.73
C GLY A 40 -10.68 11.37 6.75
N ALA A 41 -11.85 11.20 7.32
CA ALA A 41 -12.39 12.15 8.30
C ALA A 41 -11.79 11.97 9.69
N LYS A 42 -11.09 10.88 9.94
CA LYS A 42 -10.55 10.55 11.27
C LYS A 42 -9.02 10.57 11.24
N PRO A 43 -8.37 10.69 12.42
CA PRO A 43 -6.91 10.79 12.49
C PRO A 43 -6.15 9.63 11.84
N ARG A 44 -6.72 8.42 11.83
CA ARG A 44 -6.07 7.25 11.22
C ARG A 44 -6.39 7.08 9.74
N GLY A 45 -7.22 7.96 9.18
CA GLY A 45 -7.70 7.82 7.81
C GLY A 45 -8.86 6.82 7.73
N ASP A 46 -9.35 6.59 6.51
CA ASP A 46 -10.41 5.62 6.29
C ASP A 46 -9.90 4.22 6.52
N ARG A 47 -10.69 3.41 7.23
CA ARG A 47 -10.32 2.05 7.63
C ARG A 47 -11.12 1.02 6.86
N TYR A 48 -10.41 0.05 6.32
CA TYR A 48 -11.01 -1.10 5.64
C TYR A 48 -10.54 -2.37 6.34
N ALA A 49 -11.48 -3.23 6.74
CA ALA A 49 -11.16 -4.45 7.49
C ALA A 49 -11.68 -5.68 6.76
N GLY A 50 -10.83 -6.69 6.67
CA GLY A 50 -11.09 -7.92 5.94
C GLY A 50 -10.68 -7.83 4.49
N LYS A 51 -10.40 -8.98 3.89
CA LYS A 51 -9.77 -9.04 2.56
C LYS A 51 -10.63 -8.39 1.48
N GLU A 52 -11.94 -8.61 1.53
CA GLU A 52 -12.85 -8.04 0.54
C GLU A 52 -12.90 -6.51 0.64
N ALA A 53 -13.01 -5.97 1.86
CA ALA A 53 -13.05 -4.53 2.08
C ALA A 53 -11.71 -3.88 1.71
N VAL A 54 -10.60 -4.52 2.06
CA VAL A 54 -9.26 -4.02 1.73
C VAL A 54 -9.08 -3.96 0.22
N ARG A 55 -9.53 -4.99 -0.50
CA ARG A 55 -9.50 -5.00 -1.97
C ARG A 55 -10.26 -3.80 -2.54
N ALA A 56 -11.46 -3.55 -2.02
CA ALA A 56 -12.28 -2.42 -2.49
C ALA A 56 -11.59 -1.08 -2.21
N GLY A 57 -10.97 -0.94 -1.04
CA GLY A 57 -10.23 0.27 -0.68
C GLY A 57 -9.03 0.51 -1.57
N LEU A 58 -8.25 -0.53 -1.86
CA LEU A 58 -7.09 -0.44 -2.75
C LEU A 58 -7.48 -0.16 -4.19
N ALA A 59 -8.61 -0.70 -4.64
CA ALA A 59 -9.12 -0.45 -6.00
C ALA A 59 -9.34 1.04 -6.26
N LYS A 60 -9.69 1.80 -5.23
CA LYS A 60 -9.89 3.25 -5.36
C LYS A 60 -8.63 3.97 -5.80
N ARG A 61 -7.44 3.44 -5.47
CA ARG A 61 -6.16 4.01 -5.92
C ARG A 61 -6.07 4.00 -7.44
N PHE A 62 -6.43 2.88 -8.03
CA PHE A 62 -6.37 2.72 -9.48
C PHE A 62 -7.50 3.44 -10.20
N GLU A 63 -8.64 3.64 -9.54
CA GLU A 63 -9.74 4.44 -10.08
C GLU A 63 -9.37 5.93 -10.07
N GLY A 64 -8.77 6.40 -8.98
CA GLY A 64 -8.41 7.81 -8.84
C GLY A 64 -7.19 8.21 -9.65
N LEU A 65 -6.23 7.29 -9.82
CA LEU A 65 -4.98 7.52 -10.56
C LEU A 65 -4.75 6.31 -11.46
N PRO A 66 -5.41 6.25 -12.64
CA PRO A 66 -5.29 5.07 -13.50
C PRO A 66 -3.88 4.73 -13.98
N ASP A 67 -2.98 5.72 -13.99
CA ASP A 67 -1.59 5.56 -14.38
C ASP A 67 -0.64 5.59 -13.18
N VAL A 68 -1.12 5.28 -11.99
CA VAL A 68 -0.32 5.35 -10.76
C VAL A 68 0.94 4.49 -10.85
N HIS A 69 2.05 5.06 -10.40
CA HIS A 69 3.34 4.38 -10.33
C HIS A 69 4.03 4.74 -9.02
N TYR A 70 4.65 3.75 -8.39
CA TYR A 70 5.45 3.93 -7.18
C TYR A 70 6.92 3.74 -7.55
N GLY A 71 7.72 4.78 -7.38
CA GLY A 71 9.13 4.75 -7.72
C GLY A 71 9.99 5.34 -6.63
N ASP A 72 11.30 5.39 -6.89
CA ASP A 72 12.28 5.94 -5.96
C ASP A 72 12.08 5.35 -4.57
N ASP A 73 11.99 4.02 -4.50
CA ASP A 73 11.56 3.32 -3.30
C ASP A 73 12.72 2.82 -2.46
N ARG A 74 12.52 2.84 -1.16
CA ARG A 74 13.42 2.28 -0.17
C ARG A 74 12.62 1.47 0.83
N HIS A 75 13.21 0.38 1.31
CA HIS A 75 12.51 -0.58 2.17
C HIS A 75 13.35 -0.94 3.37
N TRP A 76 12.69 -1.16 4.50
CA TRP A 76 13.31 -1.60 5.75
C TRP A 76 12.48 -2.74 6.34
N VAL A 77 13.15 -3.69 6.93
CA VAL A 77 12.51 -4.83 7.59
C VAL A 77 13.01 -4.92 9.02
N PHE A 78 12.11 -5.12 9.95
CA PHE A 78 12.41 -5.38 11.35
C PHE A 78 11.43 -6.44 11.86
N ASP A 79 11.92 -7.65 12.10
CA ASP A 79 11.09 -8.80 12.49
C ASP A 79 9.91 -8.98 11.53
N ASP A 80 8.69 -8.93 12.04
CA ASP A 80 7.46 -9.07 11.23
C ASP A 80 6.89 -7.71 10.80
N PHE A 81 7.76 -6.72 10.69
CA PHE A 81 7.37 -5.35 10.35
C PHE A 81 8.17 -4.87 9.14
N GLY A 82 7.48 -4.23 8.21
CA GLY A 82 8.14 -3.65 7.04
C GLY A 82 7.77 -2.19 6.86
N VAL A 83 8.70 -1.43 6.29
CA VAL A 83 8.47 -0.03 5.91
C VAL A 83 8.87 0.11 4.45
N SER A 84 7.99 0.69 3.65
CA SER A 84 8.26 0.98 2.25
C SER A 84 8.03 2.46 2.00
N GLU A 85 9.09 3.18 1.64
CA GLU A 85 9.04 4.59 1.29
C GLU A 85 9.11 4.71 -0.23
N TRP A 86 8.32 5.60 -0.82
CA TRP A 86 8.23 5.70 -2.28
C TRP A 86 7.80 7.10 -2.70
N THR A 87 7.97 7.39 -3.99
CA THR A 87 7.35 8.53 -4.66
C THR A 87 6.21 7.99 -5.52
N LEU A 88 5.01 8.44 -5.24
CA LEU A 88 3.84 8.10 -6.04
C LEU A 88 3.66 9.16 -7.11
N THR A 89 3.47 8.72 -8.36
CA THR A 89 3.14 9.59 -9.47
C THR A 89 1.87 9.10 -10.16
N GLY A 90 1.14 10.00 -10.77
CA GLY A 90 -0.07 9.65 -11.51
C GLY A 90 -0.79 10.90 -12.00
N THR A 91 -1.87 10.67 -12.74
CA THR A 91 -2.71 11.74 -13.28
C THR A 91 -4.14 11.53 -12.81
N ASN A 92 -4.73 12.53 -12.16
CA ASN A 92 -6.08 12.41 -11.64
C ASN A 92 -7.13 12.69 -12.71
N ALA A 93 -8.43 12.57 -12.34
CA ALA A 93 -9.54 12.75 -13.27
C ALA A 93 -9.60 14.16 -13.87
N ALA A 94 -9.04 15.15 -13.17
CA ALA A 94 -8.99 16.53 -13.66
C ALA A 94 -7.81 16.79 -14.59
N GLY A 95 -7.00 15.77 -14.87
CA GLY A 95 -5.81 15.90 -15.72
C GLY A 95 -4.60 16.47 -15.00
N GLN A 96 -4.67 16.60 -13.66
CA GLN A 96 -3.56 17.13 -12.88
C GLN A 96 -2.55 16.02 -12.59
N LYS A 97 -1.27 16.35 -12.76
CA LYS A 97 -0.18 15.43 -12.41
C LYS A 97 0.07 15.50 -10.91
N ILE A 98 0.08 14.32 -10.29
CA ILE A 98 0.33 14.16 -8.87
C ILE A 98 1.71 13.56 -8.70
N GLU A 99 2.49 14.14 -7.80
CA GLU A 99 3.78 13.58 -7.40
C GLU A 99 3.91 13.82 -5.90
N VAL A 100 3.94 12.74 -5.11
CA VAL A 100 3.94 12.85 -3.66
C VAL A 100 4.80 11.76 -3.04
N ARG A 101 5.56 12.12 -2.01
CA ARG A 101 6.30 11.15 -1.21
C ARG A 101 5.39 10.58 -0.14
N GLY A 102 5.51 9.29 0.09
CA GLY A 102 4.75 8.63 1.13
C GLY A 102 5.47 7.41 1.68
N VAL A 103 4.83 6.77 2.62
CA VAL A 103 5.37 5.59 3.31
C VAL A 103 4.23 4.67 3.69
N ASP A 104 4.48 3.37 3.58
CA ASP A 104 3.60 2.33 4.10
C ASP A 104 4.25 1.69 5.31
N LEU A 105 3.48 1.58 6.39
CA LEU A 105 3.85 0.76 7.54
C LEU A 105 3.11 -0.56 7.40
N LEU A 106 3.86 -1.67 7.39
CA LEU A 106 3.31 -2.99 7.10
C LEU A 106 3.59 -3.93 8.27
N GLU A 107 2.53 -4.54 8.80
CA GLU A 107 2.65 -5.59 9.81
C GLU A 107 2.28 -6.92 9.18
N PHE A 108 3.03 -7.96 9.52
CA PHE A 108 2.88 -9.29 8.94
C PHE A 108 2.64 -10.33 10.02
N ALA A 109 1.93 -11.39 9.64
CA ALA A 109 1.84 -12.62 10.42
C ALA A 109 1.94 -13.78 9.44
N GLN A 110 2.85 -14.71 9.71
CA GLN A 110 3.07 -15.89 8.88
C GLN A 110 3.25 -15.53 7.40
N GLY A 111 4.03 -14.46 7.16
CA GLY A 111 4.37 -14.02 5.81
C GLY A 111 3.27 -13.25 5.08
N LYS A 112 2.13 -12.99 5.72
CA LYS A 112 1.02 -12.25 5.11
C LYS A 112 0.78 -10.95 5.83
N ILE A 113 0.36 -9.92 5.07
CA ILE A 113 0.10 -8.58 5.62
C ILE A 113 -1.18 -8.61 6.43
N THR A 114 -1.07 -8.23 7.72
CA THR A 114 -2.22 -8.07 8.60
C THR A 114 -2.64 -6.62 8.72
N ARG A 115 -1.72 -5.69 8.45
CA ARG A 115 -2.02 -4.26 8.54
C ARG A 115 -1.17 -3.48 7.55
N LYS A 116 -1.81 -2.65 6.75
CA LYS A 116 -1.16 -1.70 5.85
C LYS A 116 -1.65 -0.30 6.23
N ASP A 117 -0.73 0.56 6.65
CA ASP A 117 -1.04 1.91 7.08
C ASP A 117 -0.24 2.89 6.21
N SER A 118 -0.93 3.65 5.38
CA SER A 118 -0.31 4.51 4.38
C SER A 118 -0.32 5.97 4.83
N PHE A 119 0.80 6.63 4.65
CA PHE A 119 0.98 8.04 4.97
C PHE A 119 1.54 8.77 3.76
N TRP A 120 1.02 9.95 3.51
CA TRP A 120 1.49 10.80 2.41
C TRP A 120 1.92 12.16 2.95
N LYS A 121 2.91 12.74 2.27
CA LYS A 121 3.17 14.17 2.45
C LYS A 121 1.95 14.95 2.00
N ILE A 122 1.69 16.08 2.66
CA ILE A 122 0.61 16.99 2.25
C ILE A 122 1.21 18.02 1.31
N LEU A 123 0.61 18.13 0.13
CA LEU A 123 1.01 19.14 -0.86
C LEU A 123 0.10 20.35 -0.72
N GLU A 124 0.69 21.55 -0.72
CA GLU A 124 -0.04 22.81 -0.58
C GLU A 124 0.18 23.73 -1.77
#